data_b8cf430b4aa2b24a36ade281f7998046
#
_entry.id   b8cf430b4aa2b24a36ade281f7998046
#
_cell.length_a   1.000
_cell.length_b   1.000
_cell.length_c   1.000
_cell.angle_alpha   90.00
_cell.angle_beta   90.00
_cell.angle_gamma   90.00
#
_symmetry.space_group_name_H-M   'P 1'
#
loop_
_entity.id
_entity.type
_entity.pdbx_description
1 polymer ?
#
loop_
_entity_poly.entity_id
_entity_poly.type
_entity_poly.pdbx_seq_one_letter_code
_entity_poly.pdbx_strand_id
1 'polypeptide(L)'
;MKYYTAAIFDFDGTLADSGEGIINCVLYALHKFGIPEEDRQKLTYFIGPPLFDSFRDLYGVSDADADRLVALYRERYHTKGVLESRLYEGIPSLLKHLRQSGIPTAVCSSKPEKFVREISQNLGILEDLDAISAVSFADKNADKAPLLQKALDLLGVKASKKIAMVGDRHFDMEAAATLGVSAIGVGYGFGSREELRQSGADKIADTVEELEAILLEEDNK
;
A
#
# COMPACT_ATOMS: atom_id res chain seq x y z
N MET A 1 28.12 -7.09 2.99
CA MET A 1 27.19 -6.98 1.82
C MET A 1 25.80 -6.86 2.41
N LYS A 2 24.87 -6.05 1.83
CA LYS A 2 23.52 -5.93 2.39
C LYS A 2 22.78 -7.27 2.25
N TYR A 3 21.95 -7.60 3.26
CA TYR A 3 21.15 -8.83 3.25
C TYR A 3 20.07 -8.75 2.16
N TYR A 4 19.31 -7.64 2.14
CA TYR A 4 18.28 -7.42 1.13
C TYR A 4 18.87 -6.83 -0.15
N THR A 5 18.43 -7.33 -1.29
CA THR A 5 18.90 -6.94 -2.63
C THR A 5 17.86 -6.17 -3.44
N ALA A 6 16.62 -6.11 -2.97
CA ALA A 6 15.54 -5.22 -3.44
C ALA A 6 14.49 -5.06 -2.34
N ALA A 7 13.78 -3.93 -2.36
CA ALA A 7 12.66 -3.64 -1.46
C ALA A 7 11.43 -3.23 -2.26
N ILE A 8 10.31 -3.91 -2.03
CA ILE A 8 9.03 -3.66 -2.69
C ILE A 8 8.04 -3.22 -1.61
N PHE A 9 7.42 -2.07 -1.79
CA PHE A 9 6.58 -1.42 -0.79
C PHE A 9 5.12 -1.41 -1.22
N ASP A 10 4.18 -1.66 -0.30
CA ASP A 10 2.84 -1.15 -0.49
C ASP A 10 2.86 0.39 -0.44
N PHE A 11 1.76 1.00 -0.83
CA PHE A 11 1.66 2.46 -0.92
C PHE A 11 0.87 3.06 0.25
N ASP A 12 -0.43 2.74 0.33
CA ASP A 12 -1.33 3.29 1.35
C ASP A 12 -1.09 2.61 2.71
N GLY A 13 -0.70 3.35 3.72
CA GLY A 13 -0.34 2.80 5.05
C GLY A 13 1.12 2.38 5.20
N THR A 14 1.90 2.43 4.11
CA THR A 14 3.31 2.01 4.11
C THR A 14 4.24 3.16 3.71
N LEU A 15 4.12 3.70 2.51
CA LEU A 15 4.87 4.90 2.09
C LEU A 15 4.09 6.17 2.41
N ALA A 16 2.76 6.15 2.21
CA ALA A 16 1.89 7.30 2.36
C ALA A 16 0.75 7.04 3.35
N ASP A 17 0.55 7.98 4.28
CA ASP A 17 -0.69 8.10 5.04
C ASP A 17 -1.73 8.79 4.16
N SER A 18 -2.59 8.00 3.55
CA SER A 18 -3.69 8.44 2.68
C SER A 18 -5.06 8.33 3.36
N GLY A 19 -5.09 7.95 4.63
CA GLY A 19 -6.32 7.63 5.36
C GLY A 19 -7.32 8.78 5.37
N GLU A 20 -6.86 10.01 5.58
CA GLU A 20 -7.76 11.17 5.59
C GLU A 20 -8.47 11.36 4.25
N GLY A 21 -7.74 11.31 3.14
CA GLY A 21 -8.29 11.46 1.81
C GLY A 21 -9.28 10.37 1.44
N ILE A 22 -8.96 9.11 1.78
CA ILE A 22 -9.83 7.95 1.54
C ILE A 22 -11.12 8.10 2.35
N ILE A 23 -11.03 8.33 3.67
CA ILE A 23 -12.19 8.46 4.56
C ILE A 23 -13.10 9.63 4.14
N ASN A 24 -12.51 10.78 3.80
CA ASN A 24 -13.27 11.94 3.31
C ASN A 24 -14.02 11.63 2.01
N CYS A 25 -13.43 10.83 1.11
CA CYS A 25 -14.08 10.43 -0.14
C CYS A 25 -15.18 9.39 0.08
N VAL A 26 -15.02 8.47 1.05
CA VAL A 26 -16.06 7.51 1.44
C VAL A 26 -17.25 8.27 2.05
N LEU A 27 -17.00 9.18 3.00
CA LEU A 27 -18.06 10.02 3.59
C LEU A 27 -18.83 10.79 2.52
N TYR A 28 -18.10 11.39 1.57
CA TYR A 28 -18.73 12.11 0.45
C TYR A 28 -19.63 11.18 -0.39
N ALA A 29 -19.16 9.98 -0.71
CA ALA A 29 -19.94 9.01 -1.47
C ALA A 29 -21.19 8.57 -0.73
N LEU A 30 -21.06 8.20 0.55
CA LEU A 30 -22.18 7.79 1.40
C LEU A 30 -23.22 8.89 1.55
N HIS A 31 -22.79 10.11 1.84
CA HIS A 31 -23.67 11.30 1.99
C HIS A 31 -24.46 11.57 0.71
N LYS A 32 -23.78 11.58 -0.46
CA LYS A 32 -24.47 11.76 -1.75
C LYS A 32 -25.43 10.63 -2.09
N PHE A 33 -25.10 9.42 -1.65
CA PHE A 33 -25.95 8.24 -1.84
C PHE A 33 -27.16 8.21 -0.90
N GLY A 34 -27.13 8.99 0.20
CA GLY A 34 -28.20 9.05 1.21
C GLY A 34 -28.01 8.07 2.37
N ILE A 35 -26.81 7.53 2.56
CA ILE A 35 -26.44 6.72 3.73
C ILE A 35 -25.78 7.65 4.77
N PRO A 36 -26.40 7.86 5.95
CA PRO A 36 -25.78 8.63 7.03
C PRO A 36 -24.66 7.83 7.67
N GLU A 37 -23.46 8.40 7.72
CA GLU A 37 -22.30 7.82 8.40
C GLU A 37 -21.40 8.94 8.92
N GLU A 38 -20.95 8.84 10.16
CA GLU A 38 -20.08 9.82 10.80
C GLU A 38 -18.90 9.13 11.53
N ASP A 39 -18.94 7.81 11.68
CA ASP A 39 -17.89 7.03 12.36
C ASP A 39 -16.67 6.86 11.47
N ARG A 40 -15.74 7.80 11.59
CA ARG A 40 -14.47 7.78 10.85
C ARG A 40 -13.62 6.55 11.17
N GLN A 41 -13.70 6.02 12.39
CA GLN A 41 -12.94 4.84 12.80
C GLN A 41 -13.41 3.59 12.03
N LYS A 42 -14.74 3.42 11.88
CA LYS A 42 -15.33 2.36 11.07
C LYS A 42 -14.85 2.45 9.60
N LEU A 43 -14.67 3.66 9.08
CA LEU A 43 -14.28 3.88 7.70
C LEU A 43 -12.80 3.57 7.39
N THR A 44 -11.98 3.31 8.39
CA THR A 44 -10.60 2.79 8.16
C THR A 44 -10.61 1.44 7.44
N TYR A 45 -11.75 0.70 7.49
CA TYR A 45 -11.97 -0.52 6.73
C TYR A 45 -11.77 -0.36 5.22
N PHE A 46 -11.97 0.86 4.68
CA PHE A 46 -11.81 1.14 3.25
C PHE A 46 -10.34 1.32 2.81
N ILE A 47 -9.40 1.28 3.75
CA ILE A 47 -7.99 1.49 3.44
C ILE A 47 -7.32 0.13 3.20
N GLY A 48 -6.91 -0.11 1.97
CA GLY A 48 -6.28 -1.37 1.51
C GLY A 48 -7.21 -2.24 0.65
N PRO A 49 -8.38 -2.67 1.12
CA PRO A 49 -9.29 -3.49 0.32
C PRO A 49 -9.88 -2.75 -0.90
N PRO A 50 -10.35 -3.50 -1.93
CA PRO A 50 -11.11 -2.92 -3.04
C PRO A 50 -12.36 -2.18 -2.54
N LEU A 51 -12.56 -0.96 -3.01
CA LEU A 51 -13.70 -0.12 -2.62
C LEU A 51 -15.07 -0.79 -2.84
N PHE A 52 -15.21 -1.50 -3.96
CA PHE A 52 -16.44 -2.19 -4.33
C PHE A 52 -16.84 -3.21 -3.24
N ASP A 53 -15.90 -4.06 -2.85
CA ASP A 53 -16.13 -5.08 -1.83
C ASP A 53 -16.37 -4.42 -0.47
N SER A 54 -15.60 -3.38 -0.13
CA SER A 54 -15.76 -2.66 1.13
C SER A 54 -17.14 -2.03 1.30
N PHE A 55 -17.73 -1.45 0.24
CA PHE A 55 -19.09 -0.92 0.30
C PHE A 55 -20.13 -2.03 0.47
N ARG A 56 -19.97 -3.17 -0.22
CA ARG A 56 -20.87 -4.32 -0.06
C ARG A 56 -20.81 -4.92 1.33
N ASP A 57 -19.61 -5.17 1.83
CA ASP A 57 -19.40 -5.86 3.10
C ASP A 57 -19.84 -5.01 4.29
N LEU A 58 -19.55 -3.71 4.26
CA LEU A 58 -19.81 -2.84 5.40
C LEU A 58 -21.24 -2.27 5.44
N TYR A 59 -21.85 -2.10 4.27
CA TYR A 59 -23.19 -1.47 4.14
C TYR A 59 -24.26 -2.39 3.55
N GLY A 60 -23.92 -3.60 3.12
CA GLY A 60 -24.88 -4.57 2.58
C GLY A 60 -25.59 -4.11 1.31
N VAL A 61 -24.96 -3.23 0.52
CA VAL A 61 -25.55 -2.68 -0.71
C VAL A 61 -25.48 -3.66 -1.86
N SER A 62 -26.36 -3.49 -2.87
CA SER A 62 -26.32 -4.27 -4.09
C SER A 62 -25.06 -3.97 -4.92
N ASP A 63 -24.69 -4.88 -5.85
CA ASP A 63 -23.56 -4.66 -6.77
C ASP A 63 -23.72 -3.35 -7.57
N ALA A 64 -24.93 -3.05 -8.06
CA ALA A 64 -25.22 -1.83 -8.78
C ALA A 64 -25.05 -0.56 -7.90
N ASP A 65 -25.39 -0.65 -6.63
CA ASP A 65 -25.23 0.47 -5.69
C ASP A 65 -23.78 0.62 -5.25
N ALA A 66 -23.05 -0.49 -5.09
CA ALA A 66 -21.60 -0.46 -4.85
C ALA A 66 -20.85 0.23 -6.01
N ASP A 67 -21.18 -0.10 -7.27
CA ASP A 67 -20.61 0.60 -8.43
C ASP A 67 -20.92 2.11 -8.42
N ARG A 68 -22.13 2.51 -8.03
CA ARG A 68 -22.51 3.93 -7.89
C ARG A 68 -21.73 4.63 -6.78
N LEU A 69 -21.57 3.97 -5.63
CA LEU A 69 -20.78 4.50 -4.51
C LEU A 69 -19.30 4.66 -4.89
N VAL A 70 -18.73 3.67 -5.60
CA VAL A 70 -17.36 3.78 -6.13
C VAL A 70 -17.23 4.96 -7.12
N ALA A 71 -18.23 5.19 -7.97
CA ALA A 71 -18.23 6.33 -8.89
C ALA A 71 -18.26 7.67 -8.13
N LEU A 72 -19.10 7.80 -7.10
CA LEU A 72 -19.17 8.98 -6.23
C LEU A 72 -17.86 9.20 -5.44
N TYR A 73 -17.27 8.12 -4.91
CA TYR A 73 -15.95 8.17 -4.28
C TYR A 73 -14.91 8.76 -5.24
N ARG A 74 -14.83 8.23 -6.46
CA ARG A 74 -13.88 8.66 -7.49
C ARG A 74 -14.09 10.12 -7.92
N GLU A 75 -15.32 10.61 -7.96
CA GLU A 75 -15.65 12.01 -8.26
C GLU A 75 -14.88 12.99 -7.36
N ARG A 76 -14.83 12.71 -6.05
CA ARG A 76 -14.09 13.54 -5.09
C ARG A 76 -12.59 13.19 -5.08
N TYR A 77 -12.27 11.89 -5.21
CA TYR A 77 -10.88 11.44 -5.07
C TYR A 77 -9.96 12.06 -6.12
N HIS A 78 -10.41 12.14 -7.38
CA HIS A 78 -9.66 12.74 -8.49
C HIS A 78 -9.27 14.21 -8.29
N THR A 79 -10.01 14.95 -7.48
CA THR A 79 -9.82 16.41 -7.34
C THR A 79 -9.28 16.82 -5.97
N LYS A 80 -9.65 16.09 -4.93
CA LYS A 80 -9.31 16.43 -3.55
C LYS A 80 -8.58 15.30 -2.83
N GLY A 81 -9.10 14.07 -2.89
CA GLY A 81 -8.56 12.95 -2.15
C GLY A 81 -7.10 12.66 -2.45
N VAL A 82 -6.69 12.80 -3.71
CA VAL A 82 -5.28 12.58 -4.12
C VAL A 82 -4.31 13.60 -3.46
N LEU A 83 -4.81 14.77 -3.06
CA LEU A 83 -4.02 15.82 -2.41
C LEU A 83 -4.05 15.72 -0.88
N GLU A 84 -4.92 14.87 -0.32
CA GLU A 84 -5.08 14.67 1.12
C GLU A 84 -4.23 13.47 1.61
N SER A 85 -3.05 13.29 1.03
CA SER A 85 -2.06 12.26 1.40
C SER A 85 -0.77 12.93 1.85
N ARG A 86 -0.07 12.30 2.78
CA ARG A 86 1.26 12.74 3.24
C ARG A 86 2.18 11.52 3.36
N LEU A 87 3.48 11.73 3.24
CA LEU A 87 4.44 10.65 3.54
C LEU A 87 4.52 10.41 5.05
N TYR A 88 4.76 9.17 5.42
CA TYR A 88 5.25 8.91 6.77
C TYR A 88 6.62 9.57 6.96
N GLU A 89 6.86 10.06 8.18
CA GLU A 89 8.14 10.70 8.51
C GLU A 89 9.29 9.70 8.27
N GLY A 90 10.37 10.18 7.65
CA GLY A 90 11.55 9.35 7.32
C GLY A 90 11.50 8.66 5.94
N ILE A 91 10.35 8.48 5.29
CA ILE A 91 10.25 7.80 3.99
C ILE A 91 11.16 8.40 2.92
N PRO A 92 11.26 9.75 2.71
CA PRO A 92 12.17 10.29 1.73
C PRO A 92 13.65 9.96 1.99
N SER A 93 14.04 9.91 3.27
CA SER A 93 15.40 9.53 3.67
C SER A 93 15.67 8.04 3.45
N LEU A 94 14.72 7.19 3.83
CA LEU A 94 14.79 5.75 3.60
C LEU A 94 15.00 5.42 2.12
N LEU A 95 14.18 5.97 1.22
CA LEU A 95 14.31 5.71 -0.23
C LEU A 95 15.68 6.15 -0.78
N LYS A 96 16.18 7.31 -0.34
CA LYS A 96 17.54 7.79 -0.71
C LYS A 96 18.64 6.86 -0.21
N HIS A 97 18.54 6.39 1.04
CA HIS A 97 19.55 5.49 1.61
C HIS A 97 19.54 4.11 0.94
N LEU A 98 18.36 3.59 0.58
CA LEU A 98 18.25 2.36 -0.22
C LEU A 98 18.93 2.53 -1.58
N ARG A 99 18.62 3.62 -2.30
CA ARG A 99 19.27 3.95 -3.58
C ARG A 99 20.79 4.06 -3.45
N GLN A 100 21.31 4.77 -2.44
CA GLN A 100 22.73 4.90 -2.18
C GLN A 100 23.41 3.55 -1.86
N SER A 101 22.66 2.64 -1.27
CA SER A 101 23.09 1.27 -0.96
C SER A 101 22.97 0.30 -2.13
N GLY A 102 22.46 0.77 -3.29
CA GLY A 102 22.26 -0.05 -4.48
C GLY A 102 21.12 -1.06 -4.34
N ILE A 103 20.14 -0.78 -3.47
CA ILE A 103 18.94 -1.59 -3.26
C ILE A 103 17.81 -0.96 -4.10
N PRO A 104 17.42 -1.53 -5.25
CA PRO A 104 16.33 -1.03 -6.04
C PRO A 104 14.99 -1.14 -5.31
N THR A 105 14.11 -0.17 -5.59
CA THR A 105 12.81 -0.04 -4.91
C THR A 105 11.64 -0.05 -5.89
N ALA A 106 10.56 -0.71 -5.51
CA ALA A 106 9.32 -0.66 -6.28
C ALA A 106 8.10 -0.45 -5.38
N VAL A 107 7.04 0.05 -5.97
CA VAL A 107 5.70 0.03 -5.36
C VAL A 107 4.93 -1.19 -5.87
N CYS A 108 4.22 -1.87 -4.97
CA CYS A 108 3.25 -2.93 -5.25
C CYS A 108 1.93 -2.59 -4.55
N SER A 109 0.92 -2.06 -5.28
CA SER A 109 -0.28 -1.52 -4.65
C SER A 109 -1.58 -1.90 -5.35
N SER A 110 -2.63 -2.13 -4.55
CA SER A 110 -4.01 -2.29 -5.02
C SER A 110 -4.68 -0.95 -5.41
N LYS A 111 -3.98 0.16 -5.20
CA LYS A 111 -4.40 1.48 -5.68
C LYS A 111 -4.20 1.61 -7.20
N PRO A 112 -5.09 2.29 -7.93
CA PRO A 112 -4.87 2.54 -9.36
C PRO A 112 -3.53 3.25 -9.63
N GLU A 113 -2.75 2.73 -10.60
CA GLU A 113 -1.40 3.20 -10.93
C GLU A 113 -1.33 4.71 -11.18
N LYS A 114 -2.36 5.25 -11.85
CA LYS A 114 -2.47 6.70 -12.08
C LYS A 114 -2.38 7.49 -10.77
N PHE A 115 -3.07 7.04 -9.73
CA PHE A 115 -3.06 7.75 -8.44
C PHE A 115 -1.75 7.54 -7.68
N VAL A 116 -1.17 6.33 -7.74
CA VAL A 116 0.15 6.08 -7.14
C VAL A 116 1.17 7.06 -7.73
N ARG A 117 1.21 7.19 -9.07
CA ARG A 117 2.13 8.13 -9.75
C ARG A 117 1.86 9.58 -9.41
N GLU A 118 0.60 10.00 -9.45
CA GLU A 118 0.20 11.38 -9.16
C GLU A 118 0.55 11.78 -7.71
N ILE A 119 0.24 10.93 -6.74
CA ILE A 119 0.56 11.17 -5.34
C ILE A 119 2.08 11.15 -5.12
N SER A 120 2.80 10.16 -5.68
CA SER A 120 4.26 10.09 -5.58
C SER A 120 4.95 11.32 -6.18
N GLN A 121 4.41 11.85 -7.29
CA GLN A 121 4.91 13.09 -7.91
C GLN A 121 4.66 14.29 -7.00
N ASN A 122 3.44 14.44 -6.47
CA ASN A 122 3.07 15.54 -5.59
C ASN A 122 3.86 15.53 -4.27
N LEU A 123 4.19 14.34 -3.76
CA LEU A 123 4.96 14.15 -2.53
C LEU A 123 6.49 14.10 -2.77
N GLY A 124 6.93 14.20 -4.04
CA GLY A 124 8.35 14.34 -4.41
C GLY A 124 9.18 13.07 -4.29
N ILE A 125 8.55 11.87 -4.33
CA ILE A 125 9.25 10.57 -4.23
C ILE A 125 9.21 9.76 -5.53
N LEU A 126 8.54 10.23 -6.59
CA LEU A 126 8.38 9.44 -7.81
C LEU A 126 9.73 9.03 -8.43
N GLU A 127 10.71 9.93 -8.44
CA GLU A 127 12.04 9.70 -9.00
C GLU A 127 12.91 8.78 -8.12
N ASP A 128 12.48 8.53 -6.88
CA ASP A 128 13.17 7.61 -5.97
C ASP A 128 12.67 6.17 -6.08
N LEU A 129 11.65 5.92 -6.91
CA LEU A 129 11.08 4.60 -7.17
C LEU A 129 11.56 4.08 -8.53
N ASP A 130 12.16 2.89 -8.57
CA ASP A 130 12.64 2.29 -9.82
C ASP A 130 11.51 1.63 -10.62
N ALA A 131 10.43 1.18 -9.95
CA ALA A 131 9.28 0.60 -10.62
C ALA A 131 7.97 0.83 -9.85
N ILE A 132 6.84 0.79 -10.57
CA ILE A 132 5.49 0.82 -9.99
C ILE A 132 4.69 -0.32 -10.60
N SER A 133 4.22 -1.23 -9.74
CA SER A 133 3.25 -2.27 -10.05
C SER A 133 1.96 -1.99 -9.28
N ALA A 134 0.93 -1.57 -9.98
CA ALA A 134 -0.34 -1.20 -9.40
C ALA A 134 -1.49 -1.58 -10.34
N VAL A 135 -2.73 -1.58 -9.86
CA VAL A 135 -3.89 -1.97 -10.66
C VAL A 135 -4.24 -0.90 -11.70
N SER A 136 -4.89 -1.31 -12.79
CA SER A 136 -5.57 -0.39 -13.69
C SER A 136 -6.98 -0.07 -13.17
N PHE A 137 -7.62 0.98 -13.68
CA PHE A 137 -9.03 1.26 -13.34
C PHE A 137 -10.02 0.17 -13.80
N ALA A 138 -9.61 -0.67 -14.73
CA ALA A 138 -10.43 -1.76 -15.26
C ALA A 138 -10.36 -3.03 -14.41
N ASP A 139 -9.32 -3.15 -13.56
CA ASP A 139 -9.13 -4.34 -12.72
C ASP A 139 -10.12 -4.32 -11.56
N LYS A 140 -10.95 -5.36 -11.50
CA LYS A 140 -11.90 -5.55 -10.39
C LYS A 140 -11.30 -6.32 -9.22
N ASN A 141 -10.29 -7.15 -9.49
CA ASN A 141 -9.59 -7.95 -8.48
C ASN A 141 -8.17 -7.42 -8.30
N ALA A 142 -7.88 -6.99 -7.11
CA ALA A 142 -6.58 -6.47 -6.71
C ALA A 142 -5.78 -7.53 -5.91
N ASP A 143 -5.67 -8.75 -6.46
CA ASP A 143 -4.80 -9.77 -5.84
C ASP A 143 -3.36 -9.26 -5.81
N LYS A 144 -2.78 -9.22 -4.62
CA LYS A 144 -1.47 -8.64 -4.36
C LYS A 144 -0.34 -9.51 -4.93
N ALA A 145 -0.50 -10.83 -4.98
CA ALA A 145 0.56 -11.73 -5.45
C ALA A 145 0.92 -11.53 -6.93
N PRO A 146 -0.02 -11.42 -7.89
CA PRO A 146 0.30 -11.03 -9.27
C PRO A 146 0.95 -9.66 -9.41
N LEU A 147 0.54 -8.68 -8.58
CA LEU A 147 1.16 -7.35 -8.58
C LEU A 147 2.61 -7.42 -8.07
N LEU A 148 2.86 -8.21 -7.03
CA LEU A 148 4.20 -8.42 -6.50
C LEU A 148 5.09 -9.14 -7.54
N GLN A 149 4.58 -10.16 -8.25
CA GLN A 149 5.31 -10.79 -9.34
C GLN A 149 5.67 -9.78 -10.43
N LYS A 150 4.73 -8.93 -10.85
CA LYS A 150 4.98 -7.86 -11.82
C LYS A 150 6.05 -6.87 -11.33
N ALA A 151 6.07 -6.53 -10.03
CA ALA A 151 7.11 -5.66 -9.45
C ALA A 151 8.50 -6.32 -9.53
N LEU A 152 8.61 -7.63 -9.23
CA LEU A 152 9.85 -8.40 -9.38
C LEU A 152 10.33 -8.38 -10.83
N ASP A 153 9.44 -8.62 -11.80
CA ASP A 153 9.75 -8.63 -13.23
C ASP A 153 10.24 -7.26 -13.70
N LEU A 154 9.59 -6.18 -13.25
CA LEU A 154 9.99 -4.81 -13.58
C LEU A 154 11.36 -4.44 -13.03
N LEU A 155 11.72 -4.93 -11.83
CA LEU A 155 13.05 -4.75 -11.24
C LEU A 155 14.10 -5.72 -11.83
N GLY A 156 13.69 -6.72 -12.61
CA GLY A 156 14.59 -7.74 -13.16
C GLY A 156 15.18 -8.67 -12.09
N VAL A 157 14.48 -8.86 -10.96
CA VAL A 157 14.94 -9.70 -9.84
C VAL A 157 14.11 -10.97 -9.69
N LYS A 158 14.73 -12.03 -9.20
CA LYS A 158 14.04 -13.29 -8.89
C LYS A 158 13.59 -13.33 -7.45
N ALA A 159 12.39 -13.86 -7.20
CA ALA A 159 11.87 -14.09 -5.87
C ALA A 159 12.84 -14.88 -5.00
N SER A 160 13.12 -14.41 -3.82
CA SER A 160 13.95 -15.06 -2.79
C SER A 160 13.78 -14.33 -1.45
N LYS A 161 14.23 -14.95 -0.36
CA LYS A 161 14.24 -14.29 0.97
C LYS A 161 15.16 -13.05 1.05
N LYS A 162 15.94 -12.76 0.00
CA LYS A 162 16.71 -11.51 -0.11
C LYS A 162 15.92 -10.36 -0.73
N ILE A 163 14.68 -10.57 -1.10
CA ILE A 163 13.75 -9.52 -1.53
C ILE A 163 12.77 -9.26 -0.39
N ALA A 164 12.59 -8.00 -0.02
CA ALA A 164 11.62 -7.60 0.99
C ALA A 164 10.32 -7.14 0.32
N MET A 165 9.18 -7.73 0.72
CA MET A 165 7.86 -7.11 0.56
C MET A 165 7.53 -6.41 1.87
N VAL A 166 7.31 -5.11 1.81
CA VAL A 166 7.01 -4.24 2.95
C VAL A 166 5.57 -3.77 2.85
N GLY A 167 4.78 -3.99 3.89
CA GLY A 167 3.38 -3.58 3.90
C GLY A 167 2.77 -3.55 5.29
N ASP A 168 1.59 -2.96 5.40
CA ASP A 168 0.91 -2.76 6.69
C ASP A 168 -0.31 -3.67 6.88
N ARG A 169 -0.65 -4.51 5.87
CA ARG A 169 -1.81 -5.39 5.92
C ARG A 169 -1.46 -6.86 5.64
N HIS A 170 -2.37 -7.75 6.03
CA HIS A 170 -2.25 -9.19 5.75
C HIS A 170 -2.05 -9.52 4.27
N PHE A 171 -2.66 -8.76 3.35
CA PHE A 171 -2.49 -8.96 1.89
C PHE A 171 -1.03 -8.93 1.43
N ASP A 172 -0.21 -8.08 2.05
CA ASP A 172 1.21 -7.93 1.74
C ASP A 172 1.98 -9.16 2.21
N MET A 173 1.68 -9.62 3.42
CA MET A 173 2.31 -10.78 4.03
C MET A 173 1.96 -12.06 3.28
N GLU A 174 0.69 -12.24 2.90
CA GLU A 174 0.19 -13.37 2.12
C GLU A 174 0.82 -13.41 0.71
N ALA A 175 0.95 -12.26 0.05
CA ALA A 175 1.62 -12.17 -1.24
C ALA A 175 3.11 -12.52 -1.12
N ALA A 176 3.79 -12.04 -0.08
CA ALA A 176 5.19 -12.37 0.20
C ALA A 176 5.37 -13.88 0.42
N ALA A 177 4.50 -14.50 1.20
CA ALA A 177 4.52 -15.95 1.44
C ALA A 177 4.30 -16.73 0.14
N THR A 178 3.34 -16.32 -0.69
CA THR A 178 3.02 -16.95 -1.98
C THR A 178 4.22 -16.97 -2.92
N LEU A 179 5.00 -15.89 -2.97
CA LEU A 179 6.17 -15.78 -3.85
C LEU A 179 7.49 -16.15 -3.18
N GLY A 180 7.49 -16.50 -1.90
CA GLY A 180 8.71 -16.91 -1.18
C GLY A 180 9.70 -15.76 -0.95
N VAL A 181 9.25 -14.51 -0.91
CA VAL A 181 10.05 -13.35 -0.51
C VAL A 181 9.95 -13.11 0.99
N SER A 182 10.76 -12.21 1.56
CA SER A 182 10.64 -11.83 2.97
C SER A 182 9.45 -10.90 3.18
N ALA A 183 8.64 -11.18 4.20
CA ALA A 183 7.50 -10.40 4.60
C ALA A 183 7.88 -9.45 5.75
N ILE A 184 7.90 -8.14 5.52
CA ILE A 184 8.19 -7.13 6.53
C ILE A 184 6.93 -6.32 6.79
N GLY A 185 6.34 -6.49 7.98
CA GLY A 185 5.19 -5.70 8.40
C GLY A 185 5.61 -4.33 8.93
N VAL A 186 4.79 -3.31 8.69
CA VAL A 186 4.96 -1.99 9.32
C VAL A 186 3.80 -1.71 10.27
N GLY A 187 4.11 -1.48 11.55
CA GLY A 187 3.13 -1.29 12.62
C GLY A 187 2.61 0.15 12.73
N TYR A 188 3.16 1.09 11.95
CA TYR A 188 2.73 2.48 11.92
C TYR A 188 1.61 2.74 10.91
N GLY A 189 1.24 1.74 10.08
CA GLY A 189 0.16 1.81 9.09
C GLY A 189 -1.23 1.59 9.69
N PHE A 190 -2.15 1.07 8.87
CA PHE A 190 -3.56 0.86 9.25
C PHE A 190 -3.84 -0.54 9.81
N GLY A 191 -2.98 -1.53 9.53
CA GLY A 191 -3.06 -2.88 10.08
C GLY A 191 -2.57 -2.98 11.51
N SER A 192 -3.05 -3.97 12.26
CA SER A 192 -2.57 -4.23 13.61
C SER A 192 -1.32 -5.13 13.59
N ARG A 193 -0.47 -5.00 14.61
CA ARG A 193 0.68 -5.95 14.80
C ARG A 193 0.21 -7.40 14.87
N GLU A 194 -0.96 -7.64 15.44
CA GLU A 194 -1.52 -8.99 15.54
C GLU A 194 -1.91 -9.53 14.17
N GLU A 195 -2.57 -8.72 13.32
CA GLU A 195 -2.86 -9.06 11.92
C GLU A 195 -1.56 -9.45 11.19
N LEU A 196 -0.54 -8.61 11.29
CA LEU A 196 0.75 -8.84 10.62
C LEU A 196 1.43 -10.15 11.08
N ARG A 197 1.41 -10.43 12.40
CA ARG A 197 1.98 -11.69 12.94
C ARG A 197 1.22 -12.92 12.46
N GLN A 198 -0.11 -12.87 12.53
CA GLN A 198 -0.98 -13.98 12.13
C GLN A 198 -0.87 -14.27 10.64
N SER A 199 -0.61 -13.24 9.82
CA SER A 199 -0.43 -13.36 8.37
C SER A 199 0.99 -13.71 7.94
N GLY A 200 1.91 -13.95 8.89
CA GLY A 200 3.23 -14.50 8.62
C GLY A 200 4.32 -13.46 8.34
N ALA A 201 4.25 -12.27 8.95
CA ALA A 201 5.36 -11.32 8.88
C ALA A 201 6.65 -11.93 9.47
N ASP A 202 7.73 -11.96 8.69
CA ASP A 202 9.06 -12.41 9.13
C ASP A 202 9.66 -11.41 10.15
N LYS A 203 9.43 -10.10 9.94
CA LYS A 203 9.85 -9.00 10.83
C LYS A 203 8.75 -7.93 10.87
N ILE A 204 8.68 -7.15 11.94
CA ILE A 204 7.76 -6.01 12.08
C ILE A 204 8.54 -4.81 12.57
N ALA A 205 8.43 -3.69 11.84
CA ALA A 205 8.98 -2.39 12.21
C ALA A 205 7.85 -1.48 12.71
N ASP A 206 8.03 -0.83 13.87
CA ASP A 206 7.05 0.11 14.40
C ASP A 206 7.29 1.55 13.96
N THR A 207 8.47 1.83 13.41
CA THR A 207 8.85 3.14 12.87
C THR A 207 9.58 2.97 11.54
N VAL A 208 9.70 4.07 10.78
CA VAL A 208 10.46 4.08 9.52
C VAL A 208 11.96 3.87 9.78
N GLU A 209 12.48 4.35 10.91
CA GLU A 209 13.86 4.13 11.33
C GLU A 209 14.16 2.65 11.59
N GLU A 210 13.24 1.95 12.25
CA GLU A 210 13.35 0.49 12.44
C GLU A 210 13.29 -0.25 11.11
N LEU A 211 12.39 0.17 10.21
CA LEU A 211 12.29 -0.39 8.86
C LEU A 211 13.60 -0.19 8.08
N GLU A 212 14.18 1.00 8.15
CA GLU A 212 15.48 1.30 7.54
C GLU A 212 16.59 0.40 8.09
N ALA A 213 16.66 0.25 9.42
CA ALA A 213 17.64 -0.63 10.05
C ALA A 213 17.51 -2.10 9.57
N ILE A 214 16.27 -2.57 9.41
CA ILE A 214 15.99 -3.92 8.88
C ILE A 214 16.46 -4.05 7.43
N LEU A 215 16.09 -3.09 6.56
CA LEU A 215 16.39 -3.16 5.12
C LEU A 215 17.87 -2.96 4.80
N LEU A 216 18.58 -2.21 5.63
CA LEU A 216 20.01 -1.94 5.48
C LEU A 216 20.92 -2.88 6.31
N GLU A 217 20.35 -3.92 6.95
CA GLU A 217 21.17 -4.87 7.70
C GLU A 217 22.22 -5.54 6.80
N GLU A 218 23.35 -5.91 7.39
CA GLU A 218 24.42 -6.59 6.68
C GLU A 218 24.27 -8.11 6.76
N ASP A 219 24.61 -8.79 5.65
CA ASP A 219 24.66 -10.27 5.59
C ASP A 219 25.88 -10.72 6.41
N ASN A 220 25.66 -11.13 7.65
CA ASN A 220 26.70 -11.66 8.53
C ASN A 220 26.98 -13.13 8.16
N LYS A 221 27.62 -13.36 7.02
CA LYS A 221 28.21 -14.63 6.66
C LYS A 221 29.68 -14.70 7.05
#